data_c93bb37bd719376808cbee00fe84e04a
#
_entry.id   c93bb37bd719376808cbee00fe84e04a
#
_cell.length_a   1.000
_cell.length_b   1.000
_cell.length_c   1.000
_cell.angle_alpha   90.00
_cell.angle_beta   90.00
_cell.angle_gamma   90.00
#
_symmetry.space_group_name_H-M   'P 1'
#
loop_
_entity.id
_entity.type
_entity.pdbx_description
1 polymer ?
#
loop_
_entity_poly.entity_id
_entity_poly.type
_entity_poly.pdbx_seq_one_letter_code
_entity_poly.pdbx_strand_id
1 'polypeptide(L)'
;MMRLRTVIVTVTLTVVLPLSLLADTLYLRNGQRIQGELVEIRGSLIEFQERRGFGSPRVLRLERAEVERIDFDRYGSSWNGGGGGFGGPGGGGGGGGRPSGMRERAIVVDSTVDWTNTGIDVRPGQTVFVEASGQVRWGRDRRDGPGGERNSPFNAGRPMPNRPAAALIGRIGRDVFFIGDDRGPIQIRGGGRLELGVNDDYLPDNAGSFRVTVFY
;
A
#
# COMPACT_ATOMS: atom_id res chain seq x y z
N MET A 1 -70.54 -6.22 -18.19
CA MET A 1 -69.24 -5.74 -18.73
C MET A 1 -68.24 -5.73 -17.62
N MET A 2 -67.47 -6.78 -17.53
CA MET A 2 -66.43 -6.95 -16.47
C MET A 2 -65.06 -6.52 -17.01
N ARG A 3 -64.48 -5.45 -16.44
CA ARG A 3 -63.17 -4.93 -16.86
C ARG A 3 -62.07 -5.73 -16.19
N LEU A 4 -61.34 -6.48 -16.97
CA LEU A 4 -60.15 -7.19 -16.57
C LEU A 4 -59.02 -6.18 -16.32
N ARG A 5 -58.52 -6.07 -15.07
CA ARG A 5 -57.35 -5.23 -14.71
C ARG A 5 -56.10 -6.10 -14.86
N THR A 6 -55.32 -5.79 -15.87
CA THR A 6 -53.99 -6.40 -16.07
C THR A 6 -53.02 -5.80 -15.03
N VAL A 7 -52.51 -6.65 -14.13
CA VAL A 7 -51.45 -6.29 -13.19
C VAL A 7 -50.13 -6.64 -13.87
N ILE A 8 -49.34 -5.62 -14.19
CA ILE A 8 -47.97 -5.77 -14.70
C ILE A 8 -47.06 -5.89 -13.47
N VAL A 9 -46.52 -7.08 -13.23
CA VAL A 9 -45.50 -7.31 -12.22
C VAL A 9 -44.16 -7.05 -12.88
N THR A 10 -43.52 -5.93 -12.56
CA THR A 10 -42.14 -5.61 -12.98
C THR A 10 -41.20 -6.34 -12.07
N VAL A 11 -40.59 -7.42 -12.54
CA VAL A 11 -39.51 -8.11 -11.82
C VAL A 11 -38.20 -7.34 -12.09
N THR A 12 -37.76 -6.59 -11.11
CA THR A 12 -36.45 -5.94 -11.15
C THR A 12 -35.37 -6.99 -10.85
N LEU A 13 -34.70 -7.47 -11.89
CA LEU A 13 -33.55 -8.36 -11.76
C LEU A 13 -32.34 -7.55 -11.22
N THR A 14 -32.12 -7.62 -9.94
CA THR A 14 -30.90 -7.05 -9.31
C THR A 14 -29.72 -7.93 -9.68
N VAL A 15 -28.95 -7.54 -10.70
CA VAL A 15 -27.67 -8.18 -11.01
C VAL A 15 -26.69 -7.83 -9.90
N VAL A 16 -26.50 -8.72 -8.97
CA VAL A 16 -25.38 -8.67 -8.01
C VAL A 16 -24.14 -9.09 -8.76
N LEU A 17 -23.39 -8.10 -9.27
CA LEU A 17 -22.05 -8.33 -9.78
C LEU A 17 -21.19 -8.84 -8.63
N PRO A 18 -20.47 -9.98 -8.79
CA PRO A 18 -19.48 -10.37 -7.79
C PRO A 18 -18.38 -9.29 -7.79
N LEU A 19 -18.32 -8.47 -6.74
CA LEU A 19 -17.12 -7.72 -6.44
C LEU A 19 -16.00 -8.76 -6.31
N SER A 20 -15.08 -8.76 -7.24
CA SER A 20 -13.82 -9.49 -7.13
C SER A 20 -13.06 -8.84 -5.97
N LEU A 21 -13.29 -9.38 -4.80
CA LEU A 21 -12.74 -8.91 -3.55
C LEU A 21 -11.31 -9.40 -3.49
N LEU A 22 -10.38 -8.57 -3.91
CA LEU A 22 -8.97 -8.69 -3.65
C LEU A 22 -8.80 -8.86 -2.13
N ALA A 23 -7.97 -9.80 -1.70
CA ALA A 23 -7.76 -10.09 -0.30
C ALA A 23 -6.27 -10.28 0.00
N ASP A 24 -5.78 -9.55 0.98
CA ASP A 24 -4.43 -9.75 1.50
C ASP A 24 -4.30 -11.18 2.03
N THR A 25 -3.11 -11.75 1.96
CA THR A 25 -2.82 -13.08 2.52
C THR A 25 -1.80 -12.94 3.64
N LEU A 26 -2.22 -13.27 4.85
CA LEU A 26 -1.38 -13.31 6.03
C LEU A 26 -0.79 -14.72 6.20
N TYR A 27 0.53 -14.79 6.34
CA TYR A 27 1.25 -16.04 6.62
C TYR A 27 1.78 -15.97 8.05
N LEU A 28 1.38 -16.96 8.86
CA LEU A 28 1.87 -17.10 10.22
C LEU A 28 3.07 -18.04 10.26
N ARG A 29 3.95 -17.86 11.23
CA ARG A 29 5.13 -18.71 11.44
C ARG A 29 4.79 -20.17 11.76
N ASN A 30 3.56 -20.45 12.18
CA ASN A 30 3.05 -21.80 12.38
C ASN A 30 2.58 -22.49 11.07
N GLY A 31 2.75 -21.83 9.92
CA GLY A 31 2.37 -22.32 8.60
C GLY A 31 0.93 -22.03 8.20
N GLN A 32 0.12 -21.41 9.03
CA GLN A 32 -1.25 -21.04 8.67
C GLN A 32 -1.25 -19.89 7.66
N ARG A 33 -2.23 -19.95 6.74
CA ARG A 33 -2.56 -18.88 5.79
C ARG A 33 -3.96 -18.37 6.08
N ILE A 34 -4.09 -17.05 6.15
CA ILE A 34 -5.36 -16.38 6.43
C ILE A 34 -5.58 -15.34 5.35
N GLN A 35 -6.73 -15.42 4.66
CA GLN A 35 -7.14 -14.41 3.68
C GLN A 35 -8.01 -13.36 4.35
N GLY A 36 -7.79 -12.09 4.00
CA GLY A 36 -8.50 -11.01 4.62
C GLY A 36 -7.97 -9.65 4.21
N GLU A 37 -8.02 -8.71 5.12
CA GLU A 37 -7.53 -7.35 4.93
C GLU A 37 -6.72 -6.92 6.14
N LEU A 38 -5.55 -6.34 5.90
CA LEU A 38 -4.79 -5.70 6.95
C LEU A 38 -5.51 -4.43 7.39
N VAL A 39 -5.96 -4.39 8.64
CA VAL A 39 -6.69 -3.25 9.20
C VAL A 39 -5.72 -2.21 9.78
N GLU A 40 -4.83 -2.65 10.67
CA GLU A 40 -3.88 -1.75 11.35
C GLU A 40 -2.65 -2.52 11.84
N ILE A 41 -1.52 -1.81 11.91
CA ILE A 41 -0.35 -2.21 12.69
C ILE A 41 -0.10 -1.12 13.73
N ARG A 42 0.02 -1.54 14.99
CA ARG A 42 0.31 -0.65 16.10
C ARG A 42 1.39 -1.27 16.98
N GLY A 43 2.63 -0.82 16.83
CA GLY A 43 3.77 -1.40 17.53
C GLY A 43 3.97 -2.87 17.19
N SER A 44 3.90 -3.76 18.18
CA SER A 44 3.98 -5.20 17.96
C SER A 44 2.66 -5.86 17.56
N LEU A 45 1.54 -5.14 17.65
CA LEU A 45 0.20 -5.68 17.40
C LEU A 45 -0.21 -5.47 15.94
N ILE A 46 -0.66 -6.52 15.29
CA ILE A 46 -1.24 -6.54 13.94
C ILE A 46 -2.71 -6.87 14.05
N GLU A 47 -3.59 -5.98 13.56
CA GLU A 47 -5.00 -6.24 13.38
C GLU A 47 -5.29 -6.62 11.94
N PHE A 48 -5.79 -7.83 11.74
CA PHE A 48 -6.09 -8.39 10.43
C PHE A 48 -7.54 -8.89 10.40
N GLN A 49 -8.32 -8.40 9.47
CA GLN A 49 -9.72 -8.80 9.28
C GLN A 49 -9.80 -10.02 8.39
N GLU A 50 -10.00 -11.20 9.01
CA GLU A 50 -10.16 -12.46 8.30
C GLU A 50 -11.43 -12.44 7.45
N ARG A 51 -11.31 -12.81 6.18
CA ARG A 51 -12.45 -13.06 5.31
C ARG A 51 -12.95 -14.48 5.49
N ARG A 52 -14.21 -14.62 5.88
CA ARG A 52 -14.91 -15.90 5.91
C ARG A 52 -15.92 -15.96 4.78
N GLY A 53 -16.06 -17.12 4.12
CA GLY A 53 -16.99 -17.30 3.00
C GLY A 53 -18.44 -17.02 3.36
N PHE A 54 -18.84 -17.33 4.60
CA PHE A 54 -20.15 -17.03 5.16
C PHE A 54 -19.99 -16.55 6.61
N GLY A 55 -20.67 -15.47 6.98
CA GLY A 55 -20.68 -14.92 8.34
C GLY A 55 -20.04 -13.55 8.45
N SER A 56 -20.06 -12.99 9.66
CA SER A 56 -19.43 -11.70 9.94
C SER A 56 -17.90 -11.81 9.87
N PRO A 57 -17.21 -10.80 9.33
CA PRO A 57 -15.75 -10.75 9.36
C PRO A 57 -15.23 -10.86 10.79
N ARG A 58 -14.12 -11.56 10.97
CA ARG A 58 -13.45 -11.68 12.26
C ARG A 58 -12.17 -10.86 12.26
N VAL A 59 -12.02 -9.97 13.23
CA VAL A 59 -10.76 -9.26 13.45
C VAL A 59 -9.84 -10.15 14.30
N LEU A 60 -8.68 -10.46 13.76
CA LEU A 60 -7.60 -11.15 14.43
C LEU A 60 -6.63 -10.11 14.98
N ARG A 61 -6.20 -10.27 16.20
CA ARG A 61 -5.13 -9.51 16.84
C ARG A 61 -3.95 -10.43 17.04
N LEU A 62 -2.86 -10.14 16.38
CA LEU A 62 -1.68 -11.00 16.30
C LEU A 62 -0.46 -10.20 16.72
N GLU A 63 0.43 -10.85 17.45
CA GLU A 63 1.75 -10.26 17.71
C GLU A 63 2.60 -10.34 16.43
N ARG A 64 3.38 -9.31 16.19
CA ARG A 64 4.28 -9.25 15.03
C ARG A 64 5.23 -10.47 14.95
N ALA A 65 5.61 -11.00 16.11
CA ALA A 65 6.44 -12.19 16.21
C ALA A 65 5.76 -13.47 15.67
N GLU A 66 4.42 -13.52 15.61
CA GLU A 66 3.65 -14.65 15.09
C GLU A 66 3.52 -14.61 13.57
N VAL A 67 3.74 -13.44 12.97
CA VAL A 67 3.59 -13.20 11.53
C VAL A 67 4.91 -13.43 10.82
N GLU A 68 4.89 -14.26 9.78
CA GLU A 68 6.03 -14.48 8.88
C GLU A 68 6.09 -13.40 7.81
N ARG A 69 4.94 -13.19 7.10
CA ARG A 69 4.79 -12.18 6.06
C ARG A 69 3.32 -11.89 5.78
N ILE A 70 3.07 -10.78 5.10
CA ILE A 70 1.77 -10.42 4.55
C ILE A 70 1.97 -10.19 3.04
N ASP A 71 1.23 -10.93 2.22
CA ASP A 71 1.18 -10.71 0.78
C ASP A 71 -0.08 -9.87 0.49
N PHE A 72 0.11 -8.69 -0.10
CA PHE A 72 -0.99 -7.81 -0.45
C PHE A 72 -1.52 -8.13 -1.84
N ASP A 73 -2.83 -8.29 -1.94
CA ASP A 73 -3.47 -8.35 -3.24
C ASP A 73 -3.37 -6.99 -3.94
N ARG A 74 -2.98 -7.00 -5.21
CA ARG A 74 -2.71 -5.79 -5.96
C ARG A 74 -3.99 -5.00 -6.18
N TYR A 75 -4.13 -3.92 -5.47
CA TYR A 75 -5.18 -2.97 -5.74
C TYR A 75 -4.90 -2.29 -7.09
N GLY A 76 -5.61 -2.74 -8.12
CA GLY A 76 -5.76 -1.96 -9.35
C GLY A 76 -4.76 -2.17 -10.49
N SER A 77 -4.05 -3.26 -10.57
CA SER A 77 -3.43 -3.66 -11.84
C SER A 77 -4.15 -4.87 -12.44
N SER A 78 -5.29 -4.65 -13.09
CA SER A 78 -5.78 -5.63 -14.05
C SER A 78 -4.85 -5.62 -15.26
N TRP A 79 -3.82 -6.41 -15.23
CA TRP A 79 -3.08 -6.81 -16.40
C TRP A 79 -3.88 -7.91 -17.09
N ASN A 80 -4.66 -7.50 -18.08
CA ASN A 80 -5.21 -8.41 -19.05
C ASN A 80 -4.12 -8.66 -20.10
N GLY A 81 -3.35 -9.69 -19.91
CA GLY A 81 -2.47 -10.22 -20.93
C GLY A 81 -3.30 -10.85 -22.06
N GLY A 82 -3.70 -10.09 -23.05
CA GLY A 82 -4.40 -10.58 -24.22
C GLY A 82 -4.35 -9.49 -25.28
N GLY A 83 -3.65 -9.77 -26.40
CA GLY A 83 -3.37 -8.86 -27.47
C GLY A 83 -4.60 -8.32 -28.19
N GLY A 84 -4.41 -7.19 -28.92
CA GLY A 84 -5.34 -6.65 -29.89
C GLY A 84 -5.39 -5.14 -29.80
N GLY A 85 -4.69 -4.46 -30.72
CA GLY A 85 -4.59 -3.03 -30.84
C GLY A 85 -5.92 -2.36 -31.10
N PHE A 86 -5.95 -1.05 -30.81
CA PHE A 86 -6.48 0.00 -31.70
C PHE A 86 -6.01 1.35 -31.15
N GLY A 87 -5.36 2.11 -32.00
CA GLY A 87 -4.87 3.44 -31.71
C GLY A 87 -5.99 4.46 -31.60
N GLY A 88 -5.79 5.45 -30.74
CA GLY A 88 -6.47 6.73 -30.71
C GLY A 88 -5.51 7.79 -30.20
N PRO A 89 -5.40 8.95 -30.86
CA PRO A 89 -4.39 9.96 -30.54
C PRO A 89 -4.92 10.94 -29.49
N GLY A 90 -4.07 11.30 -28.54
CA GLY A 90 -4.20 12.56 -27.84
C GLY A 90 -4.25 12.49 -26.32
N GLY A 91 -3.20 12.96 -25.65
CA GLY A 91 -3.20 13.29 -24.25
C GLY A 91 -1.84 13.02 -23.60
N GLY A 92 -0.89 13.95 -23.77
CA GLY A 92 0.44 13.87 -23.17
C GLY A 92 0.34 13.99 -21.66
N GLY A 93 0.76 12.94 -20.95
CA GLY A 93 1.14 12.91 -19.56
C GLY A 93 2.30 11.96 -19.44
N GLY A 94 3.53 12.50 -19.33
CA GLY A 94 4.77 11.72 -19.26
C GLY A 94 4.87 10.91 -17.98
N GLY A 95 4.16 9.82 -17.88
CA GLY A 95 4.36 8.77 -16.91
C GLY A 95 5.36 7.77 -17.52
N GLY A 96 6.63 7.84 -17.14
CA GLY A 96 7.62 6.84 -17.48
C GLY A 96 7.16 5.49 -16.95
N GLY A 97 6.55 4.67 -17.80
CA GLY A 97 6.04 3.36 -17.46
C GLY A 97 7.17 2.50 -16.93
N ARG A 98 6.91 1.77 -15.87
CA ARG A 98 7.81 0.79 -15.29
C ARG A 98 8.18 -0.27 -16.35
N PRO A 99 9.47 -0.59 -16.53
CA PRO A 99 9.90 -1.67 -17.40
C PRO A 99 9.30 -3.02 -16.98
N SER A 100 8.94 -3.85 -17.93
CA SER A 100 8.50 -5.23 -17.67
C SER A 100 9.67 -6.08 -17.16
N GLY A 101 9.39 -7.09 -16.32
CA GLY A 101 10.40 -8.05 -15.88
C GLY A 101 11.18 -7.67 -14.62
N MET A 102 10.88 -6.53 -13.99
CA MET A 102 11.46 -6.19 -12.68
C MET A 102 10.93 -7.14 -11.60
N ARG A 103 11.84 -7.51 -10.68
CA ARG A 103 11.42 -8.18 -9.44
C ARG A 103 10.60 -7.22 -8.60
N GLU A 104 9.70 -7.78 -7.81
CA GLU A 104 8.87 -7.00 -6.92
C GLU A 104 8.86 -7.58 -5.50
N ARG A 105 8.66 -6.70 -4.53
CA ARG A 105 8.48 -7.08 -3.14
C ARG A 105 7.48 -6.16 -2.46
N ALA A 106 6.48 -6.76 -1.82
CA ALA A 106 5.53 -6.04 -0.98
C ALA A 106 6.07 -5.93 0.46
N ILE A 107 5.92 -4.76 1.06
CA ILE A 107 6.44 -4.39 2.38
C ILE A 107 5.36 -3.61 3.13
N VAL A 108 5.20 -3.88 4.43
CA VAL A 108 4.47 -2.99 5.34
C VAL A 108 5.46 -2.06 6.02
N VAL A 109 5.27 -0.77 5.85
CA VAL A 109 6.04 0.28 6.53
C VAL A 109 5.24 0.75 7.73
N ASP A 110 5.60 0.26 8.90
CA ASP A 110 4.99 0.61 10.17
C ASP A 110 5.41 2.03 10.57
N SER A 111 4.45 2.90 10.88
CA SER A 111 4.72 4.29 11.25
C SER A 111 5.33 4.46 12.64
N THR A 112 5.34 3.41 13.47
CA THR A 112 5.85 3.45 14.85
C THR A 112 7.31 3.06 14.98
N VAL A 113 7.97 2.68 13.86
CA VAL A 113 9.38 2.30 13.83
C VAL A 113 10.17 3.24 12.92
N ASP A 114 11.42 3.51 13.28
CA ASP A 114 12.29 4.41 12.52
C ASP A 114 12.44 3.96 11.06
N TRP A 115 12.82 2.69 10.87
CA TRP A 115 13.10 2.14 9.55
C TRP A 115 12.68 0.68 9.44
N THR A 116 11.96 0.40 8.37
CA THR A 116 11.56 -0.96 7.98
C THR A 116 12.56 -1.50 6.96
N ASN A 117 13.23 -2.60 7.30
CA ASN A 117 14.12 -3.29 6.38
C ASN A 117 13.32 -3.99 5.29
N THR A 118 13.56 -3.63 4.04
CA THR A 118 12.83 -4.21 2.90
C THR A 118 13.33 -5.60 2.50
N GLY A 119 14.54 -5.99 2.94
CA GLY A 119 15.22 -7.19 2.45
C GLY A 119 15.76 -7.07 1.02
N ILE A 120 15.76 -5.86 0.43
CA ILE A 120 16.27 -5.57 -0.91
C ILE A 120 17.63 -4.91 -0.81
N ASP A 121 18.63 -5.49 -1.46
CA ASP A 121 19.92 -4.86 -1.67
C ASP A 121 19.94 -4.20 -3.04
N VAL A 122 20.31 -2.93 -3.07
CA VAL A 122 20.38 -2.11 -4.29
C VAL A 122 21.81 -1.68 -4.59
N ARG A 123 22.06 -1.30 -5.84
CA ARG A 123 23.38 -0.87 -6.34
C ARG A 123 23.32 0.55 -6.87
N PRO A 124 24.44 1.29 -6.85
CA PRO A 124 24.53 2.59 -7.50
C PRO A 124 24.14 2.50 -8.97
N GLY A 125 23.36 3.46 -9.45
CA GLY A 125 22.86 3.49 -10.84
C GLY A 125 21.62 2.61 -11.08
N GLN A 126 21.21 1.77 -10.14
CA GLN A 126 19.99 1.00 -10.27
C GLN A 126 18.77 1.91 -10.22
N THR A 127 17.77 1.60 -11.04
CA THR A 127 16.46 2.26 -10.99
C THR A 127 15.49 1.38 -10.21
N VAL A 128 14.77 1.96 -9.25
CA VAL A 128 13.67 1.32 -8.56
C VAL A 128 12.40 2.12 -8.78
N PHE A 129 11.25 1.45 -8.69
CA PHE A 129 9.94 2.08 -8.66
C PHE A 129 9.23 1.69 -7.38
N VAL A 130 8.42 2.60 -6.85
CA VAL A 130 7.70 2.38 -5.60
C VAL A 130 6.24 2.73 -5.80
N GLU A 131 5.38 1.79 -5.45
CA GLU A 131 3.95 2.03 -5.33
C GLU A 131 3.57 1.94 -3.86
N ALA A 132 2.90 2.96 -3.35
CA ALA A 132 2.52 3.02 -1.95
C ALA A 132 1.05 3.40 -1.78
N SER A 133 0.42 2.86 -0.73
CA SER A 133 -0.96 3.15 -0.35
C SER A 133 -1.12 3.05 1.17
N GLY A 134 -2.33 3.37 1.66
CA GLY A 134 -2.61 3.39 3.09
C GLY A 134 -2.50 4.78 3.69
N GLN A 135 -2.68 4.87 5.00
CA GLN A 135 -2.60 6.10 5.77
C GLN A 135 -1.91 5.85 7.10
N VAL A 136 -1.15 6.82 7.55
CA VAL A 136 -0.59 6.85 8.89
C VAL A 136 -1.20 8.00 9.67
N ARG A 137 -1.51 7.76 10.93
CA ARG A 137 -1.81 8.80 11.90
C ARG A 137 -0.50 9.24 12.55
N TRP A 138 -0.28 10.53 12.61
CA TRP A 138 0.89 11.14 13.19
C TRP A 138 0.48 12.38 13.99
N GLY A 139 0.42 12.24 15.31
CA GLY A 139 -0.20 13.23 16.18
C GLY A 139 -1.70 12.97 16.41
N ARG A 140 -2.35 13.89 17.14
CA ARG A 140 -3.68 13.68 17.71
C ARG A 140 -4.77 13.46 16.65
N ASP A 141 -4.84 14.35 15.64
CA ASP A 141 -5.93 14.37 14.65
C ASP A 141 -5.40 14.45 13.21
N ARG A 142 -4.14 14.10 12.98
CA ARG A 142 -3.48 14.17 11.70
C ARG A 142 -3.37 12.81 11.07
N ARG A 143 -3.78 12.70 9.79
CA ARG A 143 -3.68 11.47 9.01
C ARG A 143 -3.32 11.81 7.57
N ASP A 144 -2.29 11.20 7.07
CA ASP A 144 -1.85 11.41 5.70
C ASP A 144 -1.47 10.11 5.01
N GLY A 145 -1.59 10.12 3.67
CA GLY A 145 -1.10 9.06 2.80
C GLY A 145 0.42 9.16 2.58
N PRO A 146 0.97 8.35 1.66
CA PRO A 146 2.41 8.32 1.41
C PRO A 146 3.01 9.66 0.97
N GLY A 147 2.23 10.57 0.36
CA GLY A 147 2.66 11.93 0.01
C GLY A 147 2.94 12.83 1.21
N GLY A 148 2.39 12.50 2.38
CA GLY A 148 2.51 13.26 3.62
C GLY A 148 1.65 14.53 3.64
N GLU A 149 1.82 15.33 4.69
CA GLU A 149 1.07 16.57 4.94
C GLU A 149 1.38 17.64 3.90
N ARG A 150 0.35 18.16 3.25
CA ARG A 150 0.50 19.31 2.33
C ARG A 150 0.95 20.56 3.09
N ASN A 151 1.88 21.32 2.50
CA ASN A 151 2.40 22.56 3.08
C ASN A 151 3.03 22.38 4.46
N SER A 152 3.63 21.24 4.70
CA SER A 152 4.30 20.93 5.96
C SER A 152 5.40 21.96 6.25
N PRO A 153 5.44 22.56 7.44
CA PRO A 153 6.49 23.48 7.79
C PRO A 153 7.84 22.76 7.94
N PHE A 154 8.92 23.52 7.81
CA PHE A 154 10.26 23.03 8.15
C PHE A 154 10.29 22.49 9.59
N ASN A 155 10.89 21.32 9.79
CA ASN A 155 11.12 20.75 11.11
C ASN A 155 12.46 20.00 11.13
N ALA A 156 13.43 20.54 11.87
CA ALA A 156 14.79 20.00 11.96
C ALA A 156 14.86 18.61 12.63
N GLY A 157 13.83 18.19 13.36
CA GLY A 157 13.76 16.88 14.01
C GLY A 157 13.43 15.72 13.06
N ARG A 158 12.88 16.01 11.88
CA ARG A 158 12.53 14.96 10.91
C ARG A 158 13.74 14.44 10.15
N PRO A 159 13.73 13.19 9.71
CA PRO A 159 14.75 12.65 8.82
C PRO A 159 14.99 13.49 7.56
N MET A 160 13.93 14.10 7.03
CA MET A 160 13.97 15.05 5.92
C MET A 160 13.25 16.35 6.28
N PRO A 161 13.98 17.34 6.85
CA PRO A 161 13.37 18.55 7.44
C PRO A 161 12.52 19.40 6.51
N ASN A 162 12.88 19.45 5.22
CA ASN A 162 12.23 20.26 4.17
C ASN A 162 11.18 19.46 3.36
N ARG A 163 10.83 18.27 3.80
CA ARG A 163 9.84 17.40 3.13
C ARG A 163 8.58 17.27 3.98
N PRO A 164 7.46 16.90 3.35
CA PRO A 164 6.20 16.72 4.06
C PRO A 164 6.33 15.81 5.28
N ALA A 165 5.68 16.20 6.38
CA ALA A 165 5.53 15.33 7.53
C ALA A 165 4.73 14.08 7.17
N ALA A 166 4.97 13.00 7.85
CA ALA A 166 4.33 11.71 7.64
C ALA A 166 4.48 11.10 6.23
N ALA A 167 5.30 11.70 5.36
CA ALA A 167 5.55 11.15 4.03
C ALA A 167 6.36 9.85 4.07
N LEU A 168 6.16 8.99 3.06
CA LEU A 168 7.01 7.84 2.83
C LEU A 168 8.40 8.29 2.37
N ILE A 169 9.43 7.78 3.04
CA ILE A 169 10.84 8.05 2.73
C ILE A 169 11.62 6.75 2.62
N GLY A 170 12.74 6.80 1.92
CA GLY A 170 13.68 5.68 1.80
C GLY A 170 15.05 6.02 2.37
N ARG A 171 15.81 4.99 2.73
CA ARG A 171 17.20 5.11 3.18
C ARG A 171 18.06 4.00 2.61
N ILE A 172 19.31 4.34 2.24
CA ILE A 172 20.37 3.39 1.91
C ILE A 172 21.62 3.85 2.67
N GLY A 173 22.00 3.08 3.70
CA GLY A 173 23.07 3.49 4.60
C GLY A 173 22.71 4.81 5.32
N ARG A 174 23.42 5.91 4.97
CA ARG A 174 23.15 7.24 5.53
C ARG A 174 22.35 8.14 4.60
N ASP A 175 22.18 7.74 3.36
CA ASP A 175 21.50 8.54 2.34
C ASP A 175 19.98 8.36 2.46
N VAL A 176 19.31 9.42 2.92
CA VAL A 176 17.84 9.48 3.01
C VAL A 176 17.27 10.19 1.79
N PHE A 177 16.20 9.66 1.20
CA PHE A 177 15.55 10.24 0.03
C PHE A 177 14.03 10.17 0.13
N PHE A 178 13.40 11.14 -0.53
CA PHE A 178 11.94 11.22 -0.58
C PHE A 178 11.38 10.24 -1.59
N ILE A 179 10.29 9.59 -1.22
CA ILE A 179 9.50 8.71 -2.09
C ILE A 179 8.12 9.33 -2.29
N GLY A 180 7.39 9.57 -1.22
CA GLY A 180 6.04 10.10 -1.30
C GLY A 180 5.07 9.14 -1.97
N ASP A 181 4.16 9.70 -2.75
CA ASP A 181 3.18 9.00 -3.60
C ASP A 181 3.54 9.01 -5.10
N ASP A 182 4.74 9.46 -5.43
CA ASP A 182 5.27 9.46 -6.80
C ASP A 182 5.57 8.03 -7.25
N ARG A 183 5.10 7.69 -8.45
CA ARG A 183 5.31 6.38 -9.09
C ARG A 183 6.44 6.40 -10.14
N GLY A 184 7.12 7.51 -10.26
CA GLY A 184 8.23 7.68 -11.19
C GLY A 184 9.47 6.85 -10.82
N PRO A 185 10.46 6.81 -11.73
CA PRO A 185 11.72 6.12 -11.50
C PRO A 185 12.55 6.81 -10.42
N ILE A 186 13.05 6.05 -9.47
CA ILE A 186 13.99 6.50 -8.46
C ILE A 186 15.38 5.99 -8.81
N GLN A 187 16.30 6.90 -9.10
CA GLN A 187 17.70 6.57 -9.38
C GLN A 187 18.47 6.39 -8.07
N ILE A 188 18.97 5.20 -7.85
CA ILE A 188 19.73 4.86 -6.65
C ILE A 188 21.17 5.38 -6.79
N ARG A 189 21.59 6.22 -5.84
CA ARG A 189 22.93 6.83 -5.83
C ARG A 189 23.95 6.00 -5.05
N GLY A 190 23.52 5.39 -3.96
CA GLY A 190 24.34 4.55 -3.09
C GLY A 190 24.07 3.06 -3.26
N GLY A 191 24.92 2.21 -2.72
CA GLY A 191 24.67 0.77 -2.66
C GLY A 191 24.40 0.30 -1.24
N GLY A 192 23.59 -0.74 -1.08
CA GLY A 192 23.32 -1.33 0.22
C GLY A 192 21.87 -1.73 0.43
N ARG A 193 21.51 -1.95 1.68
CA ARG A 193 20.15 -2.32 2.07
C ARG A 193 19.21 -1.13 1.92
N LEU A 194 18.13 -1.33 1.16
CA LEU A 194 17.03 -0.37 1.11
C LEU A 194 16.17 -0.53 2.35
N GLU A 195 15.93 0.57 3.02
CA GLU A 195 15.02 0.67 4.16
C GLU A 195 13.96 1.74 3.88
N LEU A 196 12.77 1.57 4.43
CA LEU A 196 11.65 2.50 4.28
C LEU A 196 11.19 3.00 5.64
N GLY A 197 10.73 4.24 5.70
CA GLY A 197 10.26 4.86 6.93
C GLY A 197 9.26 5.97 6.68
N VAL A 198 8.80 6.57 7.75
CA VAL A 198 7.89 7.72 7.76
C VAL A 198 8.67 8.97 8.18
N ASN A 199 8.47 10.09 7.47
CA ASN A 199 9.16 11.34 7.74
C ASN A 199 8.53 12.07 8.94
N ASP A 200 8.79 11.56 10.13
CA ASP A 200 8.26 12.11 11.37
C ASP A 200 9.34 12.18 12.45
N ASP A 201 9.21 13.13 13.36
CA ASP A 201 10.16 13.41 14.44
C ASP A 201 9.71 12.80 15.79
N TYR A 202 8.47 12.30 15.88
CA TYR A 202 7.95 11.71 17.12
C TYR A 202 7.09 10.48 16.86
N LEU A 203 7.71 9.34 16.66
CA LEU A 203 7.04 8.08 16.32
C LEU A 203 6.12 7.47 17.39
N PRO A 204 6.26 7.74 18.70
CA PRO A 204 5.41 7.12 19.73
C PRO A 204 3.92 7.46 19.64
N ASP A 205 3.53 8.59 19.02
CA ASP A 205 2.14 8.95 18.82
C ASP A 205 1.57 8.52 17.45
N ASN A 206 2.41 7.89 16.65
CA ASN A 206 2.03 7.35 15.36
C ASN A 206 1.18 6.08 15.47
N ALA A 207 0.36 5.83 14.45
CA ALA A 207 -0.35 4.58 14.26
C ALA A 207 -0.64 4.36 12.77
N GLY A 208 -0.81 3.09 12.38
CA GLY A 208 -1.06 2.71 11.00
C GLY A 208 0.21 2.41 10.23
N SER A 209 0.05 2.17 8.94
CA SER A 209 1.15 1.75 8.09
C SER A 209 0.90 2.12 6.63
N PHE A 210 1.98 2.18 5.85
CA PHE A 210 1.90 2.15 4.40
C PHE A 210 2.07 0.72 3.88
N ARG A 211 1.27 0.36 2.89
CA ARG A 211 1.50 -0.81 2.04
C ARG A 211 2.33 -0.38 0.86
N VAL A 212 3.49 -0.94 0.71
CA VAL A 212 4.47 -0.51 -0.30
C VAL A 212 4.88 -1.70 -1.16
N THR A 213 4.86 -1.53 -2.48
CA THR A 213 5.48 -2.47 -3.41
C THR A 213 6.71 -1.80 -4.04
N VAL A 214 7.86 -2.41 -3.87
CA VAL A 214 9.12 -1.99 -4.51
C VAL A 214 9.40 -2.89 -5.69
N PHE A 215 9.68 -2.28 -6.86
CA PHE A 215 10.09 -2.95 -8.08
C PHE A 215 11.56 -2.62 -8.35
N TYR A 216 12.40 -3.69 -8.57
CA TYR A 216 13.86 -3.56 -8.60
C TYR A 216 14.54 -4.60 -9.49
#